data_0e8a0a3f8470218f698e910f62412a0b
#
_entry.id   0e8a0a3f8470218f698e910f62412a0b
#
_cell.length_a   1.000
_cell.length_b   1.000
_cell.length_c   1.000
_cell.angle_alpha   90.00
_cell.angle_beta   90.00
_cell.angle_gamma   90.00
#
_symmetry.space_group_name_H-M   'P 1'
#
loop_
_entity.id
_entity.type
_entity.pdbx_description
1 polymer ?
#
loop_
_entity_poly.entity_id
_entity_poly.type
_entity_poly.pdbx_seq_one_letter_code
_entity_poly.pdbx_strand_id
1 'polypeptide(L)'
;MKLFTKCIFLTLFFILLSFLYMDFLEEDYFKIKNIEVNGGLVLLDGEIHDTLITLKGKNIWNIDTKKIKAELEKDVRIKEIKVERVLPSKLKITIEEEKPFVKVKQGEKILVANEQGEIFSYSKELAFNDLVLLNVSNANDMKEYLTIVKNIEDKELLSFISEIYKIDKEMKIILNDGVYIKTDGTVDKKRYEIAKRLYKKLKDSHFICESIFL
;
A
#
# COMPACT_ATOMS: atom_id res chain seq x y z
N MET A 1 -20.71 -19.14 -62.37
CA MET A 1 -21.78 -18.23 -61.89
C MET A 1 -22.41 -18.66 -60.58
N LYS A 2 -22.89 -19.89 -60.40
CA LYS A 2 -23.54 -20.36 -59.15
C LYS A 2 -22.66 -20.36 -57.88
N LEU A 3 -21.33 -20.53 -58.01
CA LEU A 3 -20.39 -20.52 -56.89
C LEU A 3 -20.15 -19.08 -56.41
N PHE A 4 -19.96 -18.14 -57.34
CA PHE A 4 -19.75 -16.75 -57.07
C PHE A 4 -20.93 -16.09 -56.33
N THR A 5 -22.16 -16.40 -56.75
CA THR A 5 -23.38 -15.90 -56.08
C THR A 5 -23.52 -16.47 -54.67
N LYS A 6 -23.13 -17.73 -54.44
CA LYS A 6 -23.11 -18.32 -53.08
C LYS A 6 -22.10 -17.65 -52.17
N CYS A 7 -20.89 -17.32 -52.68
CA CYS A 7 -19.88 -16.58 -51.93
C CYS A 7 -20.38 -15.19 -51.55
N ILE A 8 -21.01 -14.45 -52.45
CA ILE A 8 -21.58 -13.13 -52.16
C ILE A 8 -22.65 -13.22 -51.09
N PHE A 9 -23.54 -14.18 -51.17
CA PHE A 9 -24.60 -14.38 -50.20
C PHE A 9 -24.03 -14.71 -48.83
N LEU A 10 -22.99 -15.54 -48.75
CA LEU A 10 -22.33 -15.93 -47.50
C LEU A 10 -21.63 -14.72 -46.88
N THR A 11 -20.94 -13.88 -47.65
CA THR A 11 -20.31 -12.67 -47.14
C THR A 11 -21.32 -11.67 -46.60
N LEU A 12 -22.41 -11.42 -47.30
CA LEU A 12 -23.52 -10.58 -46.83
C LEU A 12 -24.17 -11.09 -45.54
N PHE A 13 -24.35 -12.40 -45.46
CA PHE A 13 -24.84 -13.02 -44.21
C PHE A 13 -23.92 -12.81 -43.03
N PHE A 14 -22.62 -12.96 -43.18
CA PHE A 14 -21.65 -12.66 -42.14
C PHE A 14 -21.60 -11.18 -41.76
N ILE A 15 -21.73 -10.29 -42.71
CA ILE A 15 -21.83 -8.84 -42.48
C ILE A 15 -23.08 -8.56 -41.63
N LEU A 16 -24.23 -9.10 -42.00
CA LEU A 16 -25.46 -8.91 -41.25
C LEU A 16 -25.36 -9.47 -39.83
N LEU A 17 -24.80 -10.66 -39.64
CA LEU A 17 -24.55 -11.22 -38.32
C LEU A 17 -23.62 -10.36 -37.51
N SER A 18 -22.61 -9.75 -38.12
CA SER A 18 -21.68 -8.87 -37.43
C SER A 18 -22.40 -7.59 -36.92
N PHE A 19 -23.30 -7.02 -37.71
CA PHE A 19 -24.11 -5.88 -37.29
C PHE A 19 -25.03 -6.22 -36.12
N LEU A 20 -25.77 -7.35 -36.22
CA LEU A 20 -26.64 -7.83 -35.14
C LEU A 20 -25.87 -8.11 -33.84
N TYR A 21 -24.65 -8.65 -33.99
CA TYR A 21 -23.76 -8.90 -32.84
C TYR A 21 -23.28 -7.60 -32.19
N MET A 22 -22.90 -6.60 -32.99
CA MET A 22 -22.50 -5.29 -32.46
C MET A 22 -23.64 -4.59 -31.75
N ASP A 23 -24.84 -4.59 -32.33
CA ASP A 23 -26.06 -4.00 -31.74
C ASP A 23 -26.41 -4.69 -30.42
N PHE A 24 -26.34 -6.00 -30.37
CA PHE A 24 -26.54 -6.78 -29.15
C PHE A 24 -25.54 -6.44 -28.05
N LEU A 25 -24.27 -6.18 -28.38
CA LEU A 25 -23.28 -5.80 -27.38
C LEU A 25 -23.47 -4.38 -26.81
N GLU A 26 -24.18 -3.51 -27.50
CA GLU A 26 -24.50 -2.15 -27.03
C GLU A 26 -25.74 -2.08 -26.14
N GLU A 27 -26.50 -3.18 -26.02
CA GLU A 27 -27.72 -3.26 -25.19
C GLU A 27 -27.47 -2.83 -23.74
N ASP A 28 -28.49 -2.27 -23.11
CA ASP A 28 -28.51 -1.89 -21.69
C ASP A 28 -28.19 -3.05 -20.74
N TYR A 29 -28.33 -4.27 -21.24
CA TYR A 29 -27.98 -5.49 -20.54
C TYR A 29 -26.49 -5.53 -20.14
N PHE A 30 -25.62 -4.96 -20.96
CA PHE A 30 -24.17 -4.93 -20.73
C PHE A 30 -23.69 -3.62 -20.06
N LYS A 31 -24.57 -2.72 -19.68
CA LYS A 31 -24.18 -1.54 -18.89
C LYS A 31 -23.82 -1.95 -17.46
N ILE A 32 -22.72 -1.41 -16.95
CA ILE A 32 -22.25 -1.66 -15.59
C ILE A 32 -23.30 -1.18 -14.61
N LYS A 33 -23.95 -2.08 -13.91
CA LYS A 33 -24.94 -1.83 -12.85
C LYS A 33 -24.29 -1.89 -11.47
N ASN A 34 -23.37 -2.83 -11.28
CA ASN A 34 -22.73 -3.09 -10.01
C ASN A 34 -21.21 -3.03 -10.14
N ILE A 35 -20.58 -2.34 -9.18
CA ILE A 35 -19.13 -2.35 -8.98
C ILE A 35 -18.89 -2.94 -7.60
N GLU A 36 -18.21 -4.07 -7.57
CA GLU A 36 -17.85 -4.78 -6.35
C GLU A 36 -16.38 -4.50 -6.05
N VAL A 37 -16.11 -3.84 -4.94
CA VAL A 37 -14.75 -3.57 -4.47
C VAL A 37 -14.46 -4.50 -3.31
N ASN A 38 -13.45 -5.34 -3.45
CA ASN A 38 -12.98 -6.29 -2.46
C ASN A 38 -11.58 -5.89 -1.97
N GLY A 39 -11.35 -6.05 -0.67
CA GLY A 39 -10.11 -5.72 0.00
C GLY A 39 -10.40 -5.07 1.35
N GLY A 40 -9.44 -5.11 2.25
CA GLY A 40 -9.53 -4.38 3.51
C GLY A 40 -9.15 -2.91 3.28
N LEU A 41 -10.10 -2.10 2.83
CA LEU A 41 -9.85 -0.69 2.53
C LEU A 41 -9.78 0.14 3.81
N VAL A 42 -8.58 0.19 4.39
CA VAL A 42 -8.29 0.95 5.61
C VAL A 42 -7.66 2.31 5.27
N LEU A 43 -6.73 2.32 4.31
CA LEU A 43 -6.02 3.53 3.88
C LEU A 43 -6.79 4.34 2.86
N LEU A 44 -7.63 3.67 2.05
CA LEU A 44 -8.35 4.22 0.91
C LEU A 44 -9.84 4.46 1.19
N ASP A 45 -10.28 4.34 2.44
CA ASP A 45 -11.69 4.38 2.80
C ASP A 45 -12.40 5.62 2.23
N GLY A 46 -13.45 5.37 1.47
CA GLY A 46 -14.29 6.39 0.81
C GLY A 46 -13.73 6.96 -0.50
N GLU A 47 -12.43 7.20 -0.64
CA GLU A 47 -11.85 7.91 -1.81
C GLU A 47 -11.96 7.13 -3.11
N ILE A 48 -11.82 5.81 -3.04
CA ILE A 48 -11.87 4.94 -4.23
C ILE A 48 -13.29 4.84 -4.81
N HIS A 49 -14.30 4.98 -3.96
CA HIS A 49 -15.71 4.86 -4.36
C HIS A 49 -16.10 5.97 -5.35
N ASP A 50 -15.66 7.18 -5.12
CA ASP A 50 -15.97 8.34 -5.97
C ASP A 50 -15.35 8.20 -7.36
N THR A 51 -14.13 7.67 -7.43
CA THR A 51 -13.46 7.42 -8.70
C THR A 51 -14.19 6.35 -9.52
N LEU A 52 -14.66 5.29 -8.87
CA LEU A 52 -15.28 4.16 -9.54
C LEU A 52 -16.73 4.40 -9.93
N ILE A 53 -17.46 5.28 -9.22
CA ILE A 53 -18.87 5.55 -9.52
C ILE A 53 -19.06 6.09 -10.95
N THR A 54 -18.04 6.75 -11.49
CA THR A 54 -18.05 7.30 -12.87
C THR A 54 -18.08 6.20 -13.94
N LEU A 55 -17.83 4.95 -13.57
CA LEU A 55 -17.86 3.78 -14.47
C LEU A 55 -19.25 3.18 -14.59
N LYS A 56 -20.18 3.45 -13.64
CA LYS A 56 -21.55 2.97 -13.71
C LYS A 56 -22.25 3.50 -14.95
N GLY A 57 -23.07 2.68 -15.57
CA GLY A 57 -23.81 2.99 -16.79
C GLY A 57 -22.99 2.89 -18.09
N LYS A 58 -21.65 2.76 -18.02
CA LYS A 58 -20.85 2.52 -19.21
C LYS A 58 -20.95 1.06 -19.63
N ASN A 59 -20.85 0.81 -20.94
CA ASN A 59 -20.87 -0.56 -21.45
C ASN A 59 -19.60 -1.31 -20.99
N ILE A 60 -19.79 -2.52 -20.45
CA ILE A 60 -18.70 -3.32 -19.85
C ILE A 60 -17.63 -3.72 -20.88
N TRP A 61 -18.01 -3.83 -22.16
CA TRP A 61 -17.09 -4.18 -23.23
C TRP A 61 -16.19 -3.03 -23.63
N ASN A 62 -16.67 -1.77 -23.48
CA ASN A 62 -15.96 -0.54 -23.83
C ASN A 62 -15.06 -0.04 -22.68
N ILE A 63 -15.07 -0.72 -21.52
CA ILE A 63 -14.20 -0.39 -20.40
C ILE A 63 -12.80 -0.98 -20.63
N ASP A 64 -11.79 -0.13 -20.61
CA ASP A 64 -10.40 -0.56 -20.58
C ASP A 64 -9.95 -0.86 -19.14
N THR A 65 -10.02 -2.14 -18.76
CA THR A 65 -9.62 -2.58 -17.41
C THR A 65 -8.14 -2.35 -17.11
N LYS A 66 -7.27 -2.36 -18.15
CA LYS A 66 -5.84 -2.08 -17.98
C LYS A 66 -5.61 -0.62 -17.67
N LYS A 67 -6.35 0.28 -18.33
CA LYS A 67 -6.27 1.72 -18.08
C LYS A 67 -6.76 2.07 -16.68
N ILE A 68 -7.87 1.47 -16.23
CA ILE A 68 -8.38 1.65 -14.86
C ILE A 68 -7.34 1.16 -13.85
N LYS A 69 -6.78 -0.03 -14.06
CA LYS A 69 -5.73 -0.59 -13.23
C LYS A 69 -4.54 0.39 -13.13
N ALA A 70 -4.00 0.80 -14.26
CA ALA A 70 -2.85 1.72 -14.31
C ALA A 70 -3.13 3.10 -13.68
N GLU A 71 -4.37 3.57 -13.71
CA GLU A 71 -4.76 4.82 -13.06
C GLU A 71 -4.80 4.68 -11.54
N LEU A 72 -5.37 3.60 -11.05
CA LEU A 72 -5.46 3.33 -9.61
C LEU A 72 -4.10 2.94 -9.00
N GLU A 73 -3.23 2.25 -9.74
CA GLU A 73 -1.86 1.91 -9.30
C GLU A 73 -0.93 3.13 -9.13
N LYS A 74 -1.34 4.31 -9.54
CA LYS A 74 -0.60 5.54 -9.23
C LYS A 74 -0.68 5.94 -7.76
N ASP A 75 -1.68 5.46 -7.04
CA ASP A 75 -1.81 5.70 -5.62
C ASP A 75 -0.84 4.79 -4.85
N VAL A 76 0.13 5.41 -4.20
CA VAL A 76 1.17 4.72 -3.43
C VAL A 76 0.63 3.86 -2.26
N ARG A 77 -0.64 4.05 -1.91
CA ARG A 77 -1.34 3.23 -0.91
C ARG A 77 -1.80 1.88 -1.46
N ILE A 78 -1.76 1.71 -2.78
CA ILE A 78 -2.17 0.48 -3.46
C ILE A 78 -0.94 -0.37 -3.78
N LYS A 79 -0.85 -1.53 -3.16
CA LYS A 79 0.21 -2.51 -3.43
C LYS A 79 -0.08 -3.33 -4.67
N GLU A 80 -1.32 -3.81 -4.80
CA GLU A 80 -1.76 -4.59 -5.95
C GLU A 80 -3.24 -4.35 -6.23
N ILE A 81 -3.59 -4.31 -7.52
CA ILE A 81 -4.98 -4.18 -7.96
C ILE A 81 -5.29 -5.13 -9.11
N LYS A 82 -6.47 -5.75 -9.04
CA LYS A 82 -7.02 -6.61 -10.06
C LYS A 82 -8.38 -6.08 -10.48
N VAL A 83 -8.59 -5.88 -11.77
CA VAL A 83 -9.85 -5.40 -12.35
C VAL A 83 -10.39 -6.45 -13.29
N GLU A 84 -11.55 -7.02 -12.98
CA GLU A 84 -12.19 -8.11 -13.69
C GLU A 84 -13.60 -7.75 -14.15
N ARG A 85 -13.94 -8.13 -15.38
CA ARG A 85 -15.32 -8.05 -15.87
C ARG A 85 -16.05 -9.32 -15.44
N VAL A 86 -17.17 -9.15 -14.75
CA VAL A 86 -18.09 -10.24 -14.43
C VAL A 86 -19.37 -10.00 -15.21
N LEU A 87 -19.49 -10.70 -16.33
CA LEU A 87 -20.62 -10.54 -17.24
C LEU A 87 -21.94 -10.89 -16.54
N PRO A 88 -23.05 -10.24 -16.93
CA PRO A 88 -23.11 -9.28 -18.04
C PRO A 88 -22.80 -7.83 -17.63
N SER A 89 -22.92 -7.44 -16.34
CA SER A 89 -23.04 -6.04 -15.94
C SER A 89 -22.32 -5.69 -14.64
N LYS A 90 -21.37 -6.53 -14.19
CA LYS A 90 -20.63 -6.30 -12.94
C LYS A 90 -19.14 -6.10 -13.22
N LEU A 91 -18.54 -5.09 -12.60
CA LEU A 91 -17.09 -4.90 -12.51
C LEU A 91 -16.64 -5.32 -11.11
N LYS A 92 -15.67 -6.23 -11.03
CA LYS A 92 -15.07 -6.66 -9.78
C LYS A 92 -13.66 -6.10 -9.69
N ILE A 93 -13.38 -5.39 -8.61
CA ILE A 93 -12.09 -4.76 -8.33
C ILE A 93 -11.59 -5.32 -7.01
N THR A 94 -10.43 -5.94 -7.04
CA THR A 94 -9.78 -6.46 -5.83
C THR A 94 -8.54 -5.63 -5.58
N ILE A 95 -8.41 -5.06 -4.38
CA ILE A 95 -7.33 -4.16 -4.00
C ILE A 95 -6.61 -4.76 -2.80
N GLU A 96 -5.29 -4.84 -2.88
CA GLU A 96 -4.42 -5.06 -1.76
C GLU A 96 -3.75 -3.72 -1.42
N GLU A 97 -4.00 -3.21 -0.21
CA GLU A 97 -3.38 -1.97 0.26
C GLU A 97 -1.94 -2.21 0.72
N GLU A 98 -1.12 -1.18 0.58
CA GLU A 98 0.21 -1.14 1.20
C GLU A 98 0.09 -1.23 2.73
N LYS A 99 1.09 -1.87 3.33
CA LYS A 99 1.15 -1.99 4.79
C LYS A 99 2.04 -0.89 5.35
N PRO A 100 1.50 -0.02 6.21
CA PRO A 100 2.32 0.90 6.98
C PRO A 100 3.37 0.13 7.79
N PHE A 101 4.62 0.54 7.65
CA PHE A 101 5.76 -0.10 8.32
C PHE A 101 6.33 0.78 9.43
N VAL A 102 6.39 2.09 9.20
CA VAL A 102 6.87 3.08 10.16
C VAL A 102 6.04 4.35 10.06
N LYS A 103 6.04 5.15 11.14
CA LYS A 103 5.59 6.55 11.12
C LYS A 103 6.77 7.44 10.77
N VAL A 104 6.51 8.50 10.03
CA VAL A 104 7.52 9.48 9.61
C VAL A 104 7.07 10.86 10.00
N LYS A 105 7.88 11.57 10.80
CA LYS A 105 7.64 12.95 11.14
C LYS A 105 8.25 13.86 10.07
N GLN A 106 7.42 14.68 9.46
CA GLN A 106 7.81 15.73 8.52
C GLN A 106 7.26 17.08 9.01
N GLY A 107 8.11 17.86 9.68
CA GLY A 107 7.66 19.07 10.36
C GLY A 107 6.64 18.77 11.44
N GLU A 108 5.42 19.32 11.31
CA GLU A 108 4.30 19.07 12.23
C GLU A 108 3.41 17.90 11.83
N LYS A 109 3.64 17.31 10.65
CA LYS A 109 2.81 16.20 10.14
C LYS A 109 3.47 14.88 10.49
N ILE A 110 2.61 13.91 10.85
CA ILE A 110 2.99 12.51 10.97
C ILE A 110 2.35 11.78 9.80
N LEU A 111 3.19 11.17 8.99
CA LEU A 111 2.84 10.35 7.84
C LEU A 111 3.26 8.91 8.14
N VAL A 112 2.92 7.99 7.26
CA VAL A 112 3.42 6.61 7.32
C VAL A 112 4.23 6.30 6.07
N ALA A 113 5.14 5.33 6.19
CA ALA A 113 5.89 4.80 5.06
C ALA A 113 5.81 3.27 5.05
N ASN A 114 5.87 2.68 3.85
CA ASN A 114 6.01 1.24 3.67
C ASN A 114 7.47 0.79 3.88
N GLU A 115 7.72 -0.51 3.72
CA GLU A 115 9.08 -1.07 3.85
C GLU A 115 10.07 -0.55 2.80
N GLN A 116 9.60 -0.02 1.69
CA GLN A 116 10.41 0.57 0.63
C GLN A 116 10.79 2.03 0.94
N GLY A 117 10.10 2.63 1.90
CA GLY A 117 10.30 4.03 2.30
C GLY A 117 9.44 5.01 1.51
N GLU A 118 8.45 4.51 0.79
CA GLU A 118 7.47 5.34 0.12
C GLU A 118 6.51 5.90 1.17
N ILE A 119 6.42 7.24 1.21
CA ILE A 119 5.65 7.96 2.22
C ILE A 119 4.25 8.24 1.67
N PHE A 120 3.23 7.96 2.48
CA PHE A 120 1.85 8.27 2.16
C PHE A 120 1.09 8.82 3.37
N SER A 121 0.03 9.57 3.08
CA SER A 121 -0.89 10.06 4.10
C SER A 121 -1.93 9.01 4.45
N TYR A 122 -2.49 9.12 5.65
CA TYR A 122 -3.57 8.26 6.12
C TYR A 122 -4.63 9.10 6.83
N SER A 123 -5.82 8.54 7.01
CA SER A 123 -6.87 9.19 7.81
C SER A 123 -6.41 9.36 9.26
N LYS A 124 -6.69 10.53 9.85
CA LYS A 124 -6.33 10.81 11.25
C LYS A 124 -7.00 9.87 12.26
N GLU A 125 -8.06 9.17 11.86
CA GLU A 125 -8.76 8.19 12.68
C GLU A 125 -7.97 6.89 12.82
N LEU A 126 -6.99 6.65 11.94
CA LEU A 126 -6.12 5.49 11.99
C LEU A 126 -4.93 5.78 12.90
N ALA A 127 -5.00 5.34 14.13
CA ALA A 127 -3.89 5.42 15.08
C ALA A 127 -2.97 4.20 14.91
N PHE A 128 -1.90 4.34 14.15
CA PHE A 128 -0.84 3.33 14.07
C PHE A 128 0.09 3.41 15.29
N ASN A 129 -0.43 3.12 16.49
CA ASN A 129 0.30 3.29 17.74
C ASN A 129 1.48 2.31 17.87
N ASP A 130 1.41 1.17 17.19
CA ASP A 130 2.42 0.11 17.25
C ASP A 130 3.61 0.35 16.31
N LEU A 131 3.57 1.42 15.51
CA LEU A 131 4.64 1.74 14.58
C LEU A 131 5.65 2.69 15.19
N VAL A 132 6.93 2.40 14.97
CA VAL A 132 8.04 3.25 15.36
C VAL A 132 7.98 4.60 14.64
N LEU A 133 8.19 5.69 15.36
CA LEU A 133 8.27 7.03 14.80
C LEU A 133 9.71 7.33 14.34
N LEU A 134 9.87 7.66 13.07
CA LEU A 134 11.13 8.13 12.50
C LEU A 134 11.11 9.65 12.40
N ASN A 135 12.04 10.32 13.03
CA ASN A 135 12.24 11.77 12.89
C ASN A 135 13.29 12.03 11.82
N VAL A 136 12.87 12.04 10.57
CA VAL A 136 13.74 12.09 9.40
C VAL A 136 13.92 13.56 8.98
N SER A 137 15.08 14.12 9.26
CA SER A 137 15.42 15.51 8.88
C SER A 137 15.72 15.63 7.38
N ASN A 138 16.26 14.58 6.75
CA ASN A 138 16.61 14.54 5.34
C ASN A 138 16.06 13.27 4.70
N ALA A 139 15.30 13.42 3.61
CA ALA A 139 14.71 12.29 2.89
C ALA A 139 15.75 11.24 2.42
N ASN A 140 16.99 11.66 2.15
CA ASN A 140 18.08 10.75 1.77
C ASN A 140 18.47 9.78 2.88
N ASP A 141 18.21 10.14 4.13
CA ASP A 141 18.55 9.31 5.29
C ASP A 141 17.49 8.19 5.54
N MET A 142 16.34 8.25 4.90
CA MET A 142 15.24 7.29 5.10
C MET A 142 15.71 5.83 5.04
N LYS A 143 16.57 5.50 4.07
CA LYS A 143 17.09 4.15 3.90
C LYS A 143 17.88 3.66 5.11
N GLU A 144 18.64 4.54 5.76
CA GLU A 144 19.41 4.22 6.97
C GLU A 144 18.48 3.91 8.14
N TYR A 145 17.44 4.74 8.35
CA TYR A 145 16.43 4.51 9.38
C TYR A 145 15.69 3.18 9.17
N LEU A 146 15.24 2.91 7.94
CA LEU A 146 14.56 1.67 7.62
C LEU A 146 15.46 0.44 7.83
N THR A 147 16.75 0.57 7.55
CA THR A 147 17.72 -0.52 7.79
C THR A 147 17.79 -0.86 9.27
N ILE A 148 17.79 0.14 10.15
CA ILE A 148 17.78 -0.08 11.60
C ILE A 148 16.50 -0.81 12.02
N VAL A 149 15.32 -0.31 11.60
CA VAL A 149 14.04 -0.93 11.96
C VAL A 149 13.96 -2.39 11.45
N LYS A 150 14.45 -2.65 10.22
CA LYS A 150 14.50 -4.00 9.65
C LYS A 150 15.48 -4.93 10.36
N ASN A 151 16.59 -4.39 10.88
CA ASN A 151 17.55 -5.15 11.66
C ASN A 151 17.02 -5.50 13.06
N ILE A 152 16.05 -4.75 13.56
CA ILE A 152 15.33 -5.08 14.80
C ILE A 152 14.18 -6.02 14.45
N GLU A 153 14.45 -7.31 14.28
CA GLU A 153 13.43 -8.32 13.99
C GLU A 153 12.51 -8.60 15.18
N ASP A 154 12.96 -8.29 16.37
CA ASP A 154 12.24 -8.57 17.61
C ASP A 154 11.09 -7.58 17.82
N LYS A 155 9.86 -8.06 17.63
CA LYS A 155 8.63 -7.27 17.80
C LYS A 155 8.49 -6.67 19.20
N GLU A 156 9.01 -7.34 20.21
CA GLU A 156 8.98 -6.84 21.58
C GLU A 156 9.92 -5.63 21.74
N LEU A 157 11.13 -5.70 21.17
CA LEU A 157 12.02 -4.54 21.16
C LEU A 157 11.41 -3.37 20.38
N LEU A 158 10.81 -3.64 19.21
CA LEU A 158 10.11 -2.60 18.45
C LEU A 158 9.00 -1.93 19.27
N SER A 159 8.25 -2.69 20.08
CA SER A 159 7.18 -2.13 20.92
C SER A 159 7.70 -1.24 22.06
N PHE A 160 8.98 -1.35 22.41
CA PHE A 160 9.61 -0.45 23.39
C PHE A 160 10.11 0.85 22.79
N ILE A 161 10.27 0.92 21.45
CA ILE A 161 10.83 2.08 20.76
C ILE A 161 9.72 3.11 20.54
N SER A 162 9.94 4.33 21.05
CA SER A 162 9.07 5.47 20.79
C SER A 162 9.47 6.22 19.53
N GLU A 163 10.77 6.50 19.38
CA GLU A 163 11.27 7.33 18.28
C GLU A 163 12.71 6.95 17.91
N ILE A 164 13.04 7.11 16.62
CA ILE A 164 14.40 7.03 16.10
C ILE A 164 14.74 8.37 15.44
N TYR A 165 15.87 8.97 15.81
CA TYR A 165 16.36 10.19 15.19
C TYR A 165 17.89 10.18 15.05
N LYS A 166 18.42 11.05 14.19
CA LYS A 166 19.84 11.20 13.91
C LYS A 166 20.33 12.53 14.44
N ILE A 167 21.43 12.51 15.18
CA ILE A 167 22.18 13.70 15.55
C ILE A 167 23.58 13.54 14.99
N ASP A 168 23.99 14.46 14.13
CA ASP A 168 25.26 14.41 13.40
C ASP A 168 25.41 13.10 12.62
N LYS A 169 26.22 12.17 13.08
CA LYS A 169 26.46 10.86 12.47
C LYS A 169 25.93 9.70 13.31
N GLU A 170 25.39 9.97 14.50
CA GLU A 170 24.91 8.95 15.42
C GLU A 170 23.39 8.81 15.31
N MET A 171 22.93 7.56 15.26
CA MET A 171 21.52 7.24 15.36
C MET A 171 21.15 6.98 16.83
N LYS A 172 20.07 7.61 17.29
CA LYS A 172 19.52 7.42 18.61
C LYS A 172 18.15 6.77 18.53
N ILE A 173 17.99 5.66 19.22
CA ILE A 173 16.76 4.92 19.35
C ILE A 173 16.24 5.18 20.76
N ILE A 174 15.15 5.92 20.90
CA ILE A 174 14.55 6.25 22.20
C ILE A 174 13.52 5.19 22.55
N LEU A 175 13.61 4.67 23.75
CA LEU A 175 12.62 3.75 24.33
C LEU A 175 11.52 4.53 25.07
N ASN A 176 10.38 3.87 25.31
CA ASN A 176 9.18 4.48 25.89
C ASN A 176 9.40 5.08 27.30
N ASP A 177 10.43 4.66 28.01
CA ASP A 177 10.80 5.14 29.33
C ASP A 177 11.93 6.21 29.34
N GLY A 178 12.35 6.64 28.13
CA GLY A 178 13.39 7.67 27.97
C GLY A 178 14.80 7.14 27.88
N VAL A 179 15.04 5.85 28.12
CA VAL A 179 16.35 5.23 27.84
C VAL A 179 16.62 5.28 26.35
N TYR A 180 17.85 5.55 25.93
CA TYR A 180 18.19 5.54 24.51
C TYR A 180 19.34 4.60 24.17
N ILE A 181 19.24 4.02 22.99
CA ILE A 181 20.27 3.19 22.40
C ILE A 181 20.99 4.01 21.33
N LYS A 182 22.30 4.12 21.43
CA LYS A 182 23.15 4.75 20.41
C LYS A 182 23.69 3.70 19.46
N THR A 183 23.61 3.96 18.15
CA THR A 183 24.13 3.11 17.09
C THR A 183 24.61 3.95 15.91
N ASP A 184 25.55 3.42 15.15
CA ASP A 184 25.96 4.01 13.86
C ASP A 184 25.13 3.49 12.67
N GLY A 185 24.13 2.66 12.94
CA GLY A 185 23.26 2.08 11.90
C GLY A 185 23.83 0.84 11.20
N THR A 186 25.07 0.46 11.45
CA THR A 186 25.74 -0.69 10.81
C THR A 186 25.64 -2.00 11.64
N VAL A 187 25.03 -1.88 12.80
CA VAL A 187 24.94 -2.94 13.82
C VAL A 187 24.07 -4.10 13.35
N ASP A 188 24.55 -5.31 13.58
CA ASP A 188 23.82 -6.53 13.23
C ASP A 188 22.66 -6.84 14.20
N LYS A 189 21.76 -7.74 13.77
CA LYS A 189 20.58 -8.17 14.52
C LYS A 189 20.92 -8.69 15.93
N LYS A 190 22.01 -9.42 16.07
CA LYS A 190 22.42 -10.03 17.35
C LYS A 190 22.72 -9.00 18.42
N ARG A 191 23.29 -7.85 18.03
CA ARG A 191 23.58 -6.77 18.97
C ARG A 191 22.30 -6.12 19.49
N TYR A 192 21.28 -5.95 18.65
CA TYR A 192 19.97 -5.46 19.11
C TYR A 192 19.31 -6.44 20.09
N GLU A 193 19.44 -7.75 19.90
CA GLU A 193 18.97 -8.74 20.87
C GLU A 193 19.72 -8.67 22.21
N ILE A 194 21.03 -8.41 22.17
CA ILE A 194 21.86 -8.21 23.37
C ILE A 194 21.39 -6.93 24.09
N ALA A 195 21.21 -5.83 23.34
CA ALA A 195 20.69 -4.58 23.92
C ALA A 195 19.34 -4.78 24.61
N LYS A 196 18.40 -5.50 23.97
CA LYS A 196 17.13 -5.85 24.57
C LYS A 196 17.27 -6.60 25.91
N ARG A 197 18.12 -7.66 25.91
CA ARG A 197 18.37 -8.45 27.13
C ARG A 197 18.99 -7.62 28.24
N LEU A 198 19.95 -6.76 27.89
CA LEU A 198 20.58 -5.84 28.84
C LEU A 198 19.55 -4.85 29.41
N TYR A 199 18.77 -4.22 28.54
CA TYR A 199 17.72 -3.28 28.93
C TYR A 199 16.73 -3.91 29.92
N LYS A 200 16.21 -5.12 29.60
CA LYS A 200 15.31 -5.85 30.50
C LYS A 200 15.95 -6.11 31.86
N LYS A 201 17.18 -6.62 31.88
CA LYS A 201 17.91 -6.92 33.11
C LYS A 201 18.12 -5.69 33.98
N LEU A 202 18.46 -4.55 33.37
CA LEU A 202 18.64 -3.28 34.07
C LEU A 202 17.31 -2.79 34.67
N LYS A 203 16.24 -2.89 33.91
CA LYS A 203 14.89 -2.53 34.33
C LYS A 203 14.41 -3.37 35.52
N ASP A 204 14.58 -4.69 35.45
CA ASP A 204 14.22 -5.63 36.52
C ASP A 204 15.04 -5.39 37.79
N SER A 205 16.28 -4.95 37.65
CA SER A 205 17.17 -4.63 38.77
C SER A 205 16.97 -3.23 39.36
N HIS A 206 15.99 -2.46 38.87
CA HIS A 206 15.75 -1.06 39.21
C HIS A 206 16.99 -0.16 39.02
N PHE A 207 17.92 -0.55 38.13
CA PHE A 207 19.08 0.23 37.80
C PHE A 207 18.70 1.36 36.85
N ILE A 208 19.03 2.59 37.20
CA ILE A 208 18.84 3.75 36.33
C ILE A 208 19.90 3.69 35.24
N CYS A 209 19.50 3.36 34.03
CA CYS A 209 20.35 3.40 32.85
C CYS A 209 19.84 4.49 31.92
N GLU A 210 20.70 5.41 31.54
CA GLU A 210 20.33 6.51 30.65
C GLU A 210 20.57 6.12 29.17
N SER A 211 21.61 5.34 28.90
CA SER A 211 21.98 4.97 27.54
C SER A 211 22.66 3.61 27.43
N ILE A 212 22.46 2.97 26.28
CA ILE A 212 23.10 1.72 25.83
C ILE A 212 23.85 2.01 24.54
N PHE A 213 25.11 1.61 24.44
CA PHE A 213 25.92 1.78 23.25
C PHE A 213 26.06 0.43 22.51
N LEU A 214 25.81 0.45 21.18
CA LEU A 214 25.94 -0.71 20.28
C LEU A 214 27.10 -0.55 19.32
#